data_c28f504731baeb9398da8b4c6e004b66
#
_entry.id   c28f504731baeb9398da8b4c6e004b66
#
_cell.length_a   1.000
_cell.length_b   1.000
_cell.length_c   1.000
_cell.angle_alpha   90.00
_cell.angle_beta   90.00
_cell.angle_gamma   90.00
#
_symmetry.space_group_name_H-M   'P 1'
#
loop_
_entity.id
_entity.type
_entity.pdbx_description
1 polymer ?
#
loop_
_entity_poly.entity_id
_entity_poly.type
_entity_poly.pdbx_seq_one_letter_code
_entity_poly.pdbx_strand_id
1 'polypeptide(L)'
;MMINPDKKTGNLKKKVRALASLILVAAVFFAATARIVGAENEKPASVAVNSQLPKGKQTTLGLYVTAAQAYEKWKSAPDKVKLIDVRTPEEFAFVGHPEMAWNVPLAFVTYQGKDGKIEYGLKMNPDFVAGVKKIAGPTDTLLLMCRSGGRSAMAVNQLAAAGFKNAYNITDGMEGDKVEDPESVFHGKRMKNGWKNSGLPWIYSIDPEKIILSVGASKQTQ
;
A
#
# COMPACT_ATOMS: atom_id res chain seq x y z
N MET A 1 23.42 -27.97 74.91
CA MET A 1 22.43 -28.67 74.07
C MET A 1 22.83 -28.44 72.63
N MET A 2 23.56 -29.40 72.04
CA MET A 2 24.16 -29.23 70.71
C MET A 2 23.13 -29.76 69.65
N ILE A 3 22.78 -28.92 68.71
CA ILE A 3 21.85 -29.24 67.64
C ILE A 3 22.69 -29.73 66.44
N ASN A 4 22.47 -31.00 66.07
CA ASN A 4 23.18 -31.70 65.00
C ASN A 4 22.66 -31.26 63.62
N PRO A 5 23.51 -30.68 62.71
CA PRO A 5 23.11 -30.10 61.45
C PRO A 5 22.85 -31.11 60.30
N ASP A 6 23.10 -32.39 60.47
CA ASP A 6 23.11 -33.34 59.33
C ASP A 6 21.75 -33.93 58.88
N LYS A 7 20.65 -33.63 59.58
CA LYS A 7 19.31 -34.14 59.19
C LYS A 7 18.58 -33.32 58.14
N LYS A 8 19.02 -32.11 57.82
CA LYS A 8 18.29 -31.26 56.84
C LYS A 8 18.75 -31.41 55.37
N THR A 9 19.97 -31.90 55.14
CA THR A 9 20.52 -32.00 53.77
C THR A 9 20.09 -33.28 53.00
N GLY A 10 19.72 -34.35 53.72
CA GLY A 10 19.26 -35.60 53.07
C GLY A 10 17.92 -35.54 52.35
N ASN A 11 17.02 -34.68 52.85
CA ASN A 11 15.67 -34.55 52.26
C ASN A 11 15.64 -33.64 51.00
N LEU A 12 16.61 -32.73 50.88
CA LEU A 12 16.68 -31.85 49.70
C LEU A 12 17.24 -32.57 48.47
N LYS A 13 18.21 -33.47 48.68
CA LYS A 13 18.80 -34.29 47.58
C LYS A 13 17.83 -35.33 47.00
N LYS A 14 16.90 -35.87 47.80
CA LYS A 14 15.83 -36.77 47.31
C LYS A 14 14.76 -36.02 46.50
N LYS A 15 14.39 -34.79 46.87
CA LYS A 15 13.43 -33.96 46.13
C LYS A 15 14.00 -33.47 44.78
N VAL A 16 15.28 -33.16 44.71
CA VAL A 16 15.93 -32.72 43.45
C VAL A 16 16.07 -33.90 42.45
N ARG A 17 16.33 -35.10 42.94
CA ARG A 17 16.39 -36.30 42.07
C ARG A 17 15.03 -36.71 41.52
N ALA A 18 13.94 -36.54 42.27
CA ALA A 18 12.56 -36.81 41.79
C ALA A 18 12.09 -35.80 40.74
N LEU A 19 12.51 -34.51 40.83
CA LEU A 19 12.19 -33.49 39.82
C LEU A 19 12.98 -33.68 38.52
N ALA A 20 14.22 -34.14 38.58
CA ALA A 20 15.05 -34.41 37.40
C ALA A 20 14.55 -35.57 36.56
N SER A 21 13.95 -36.62 37.20
CA SER A 21 13.37 -37.76 36.47
C SER A 21 12.04 -37.46 35.81
N LEU A 22 11.28 -36.49 36.30
CA LEU A 22 9.99 -36.09 35.69
C LEU A 22 10.17 -35.18 34.44
N ILE A 23 11.28 -34.45 34.37
CA ILE A 23 11.58 -33.57 33.22
C ILE A 23 12.13 -34.38 32.02
N LEU A 24 12.78 -35.51 32.25
CA LEU A 24 13.33 -36.35 31.19
C LEU A 24 12.27 -37.19 30.44
N VAL A 25 11.12 -37.46 31.05
CA VAL A 25 10.02 -38.23 30.41
C VAL A 25 9.13 -37.31 29.54
N ALA A 26 9.07 -36.02 29.86
CA ALA A 26 8.31 -35.07 29.04
C ALA A 26 9.04 -34.63 27.73
N ALA A 27 10.37 -34.78 27.65
CA ALA A 27 11.15 -34.42 26.49
C ALA A 27 11.18 -35.44 25.35
N VAL A 28 10.78 -36.72 25.63
CA VAL A 28 10.80 -37.77 24.62
C VAL A 28 9.47 -37.92 23.84
N PHE A 29 8.40 -37.29 24.32
CA PHE A 29 7.08 -37.36 23.63
C PHE A 29 6.81 -36.16 22.70
N PHE A 30 7.72 -35.14 22.61
CA PHE A 30 7.54 -33.98 21.73
C PHE A 30 8.36 -34.01 20.43
N ALA A 31 9.06 -35.15 20.17
CA ALA A 31 9.96 -35.26 19.01
C ALA A 31 9.42 -36.06 17.83
N ALA A 32 8.13 -36.42 17.82
CA ALA A 32 7.58 -37.32 16.79
C ALA A 32 6.39 -36.78 15.99
N THR A 33 6.16 -35.46 15.90
CA THR A 33 5.16 -34.90 14.95
C THR A 33 5.65 -33.65 14.27
N ALA A 34 6.91 -33.57 13.86
CA ALA A 34 7.30 -32.70 12.77
C ALA A 34 6.82 -33.29 11.44
N ARG A 35 5.53 -33.23 11.18
CA ARG A 35 5.02 -33.36 9.82
C ARG A 35 5.62 -32.22 9.03
N ILE A 36 6.45 -32.57 8.06
CA ILE A 36 6.83 -31.73 6.93
C ILE A 36 5.51 -31.34 6.26
N VAL A 37 4.96 -30.19 6.64
CA VAL A 37 3.99 -29.48 5.80
C VAL A 37 4.81 -28.98 4.63
N GLY A 38 4.64 -29.66 3.48
CA GLY A 38 5.21 -29.22 2.22
C GLY A 38 4.87 -27.75 2.03
N ALA A 39 5.85 -26.95 1.65
CA ALA A 39 5.65 -25.62 1.17
C ALA A 39 4.75 -25.71 -0.06
N GLU A 40 3.43 -25.67 0.14
CA GLU A 40 2.51 -25.31 -0.92
C GLU A 40 2.87 -23.87 -1.27
N ASN A 41 3.30 -23.74 -2.50
CA ASN A 41 3.63 -22.49 -3.16
C ASN A 41 2.32 -21.67 -3.22
N GLU A 42 2.01 -20.92 -2.16
CA GLU A 42 0.87 -20.02 -2.12
C GLU A 42 1.06 -19.00 -3.22
N LYS A 43 0.38 -19.24 -4.32
CA LYS A 43 0.18 -18.30 -5.39
C LYS A 43 -0.38 -17.02 -4.74
N PRO A 44 0.24 -15.84 -4.90
CA PRO A 44 -0.19 -14.66 -4.15
C PRO A 44 -1.67 -14.40 -4.38
N ALA A 45 -2.37 -14.00 -3.32
CA ALA A 45 -3.82 -13.77 -3.23
C ALA A 45 -4.42 -12.77 -4.26
N SER A 46 -3.66 -12.38 -5.27
CA SER A 46 -4.03 -11.42 -6.33
C SER A 46 -5.11 -11.93 -7.29
N VAL A 47 -5.31 -13.25 -7.41
CA VAL A 47 -6.25 -13.80 -8.41
C VAL A 47 -7.71 -13.73 -7.95
N ALA A 48 -7.98 -13.76 -6.65
CA ALA A 48 -9.36 -13.71 -6.12
C ALA A 48 -9.96 -12.30 -6.10
N VAL A 49 -9.13 -11.25 -6.08
CA VAL A 49 -9.57 -9.84 -6.01
C VAL A 49 -10.06 -9.32 -7.38
N ASN A 50 -9.61 -9.91 -8.47
CA ASN A 50 -9.85 -9.40 -9.82
C ASN A 50 -11.33 -9.48 -10.27
N SER A 51 -12.07 -10.51 -9.83
CA SER A 51 -13.48 -10.70 -10.22
C SER A 51 -14.47 -9.81 -9.45
N GLN A 52 -14.06 -9.21 -8.33
CA GLN A 52 -14.90 -8.37 -7.48
C GLN A 52 -14.69 -6.86 -7.72
N LEU A 53 -13.61 -6.46 -8.41
CA LEU A 53 -13.35 -5.06 -8.68
C LEU A 53 -14.21 -4.53 -9.83
N PRO A 54 -14.80 -3.32 -9.72
CA PRO A 54 -15.45 -2.66 -10.83
C PRO A 54 -14.53 -2.59 -12.06
N LYS A 55 -15.08 -2.81 -13.27
CA LYS A 55 -14.32 -2.81 -14.54
C LYS A 55 -13.35 -1.62 -14.66
N GLY A 56 -13.79 -0.41 -14.25
CA GLY A 56 -12.97 0.80 -14.29
C GLY A 56 -11.77 0.82 -13.33
N LYS A 57 -11.66 -0.15 -12.43
CA LYS A 57 -10.51 -0.31 -11.51
C LYS A 57 -9.61 -1.50 -11.87
N GLN A 58 -10.02 -2.31 -12.87
CA GLN A 58 -9.26 -3.48 -13.32
C GLN A 58 -8.07 -3.07 -14.19
N THR A 59 -6.98 -3.85 -14.09
CA THR A 59 -5.73 -3.61 -14.82
C THR A 59 -5.26 -4.86 -15.54
N THR A 60 -4.48 -4.68 -16.62
CA THR A 60 -3.87 -5.77 -17.38
C THR A 60 -2.85 -6.57 -16.57
N LEU A 61 -2.19 -5.94 -15.58
CA LEU A 61 -1.23 -6.63 -14.71
C LEU A 61 -1.91 -7.44 -13.60
N GLY A 62 -3.17 -7.15 -13.27
CA GLY A 62 -3.89 -7.84 -12.18
C GLY A 62 -3.30 -7.63 -10.79
N LEU A 63 -2.49 -6.58 -10.60
CA LEU A 63 -1.83 -6.26 -9.34
C LEU A 63 -2.60 -5.17 -8.59
N TYR A 64 -3.11 -5.52 -7.41
CA TYR A 64 -3.99 -4.64 -6.63
C TYR A 64 -3.57 -4.60 -5.17
N VAL A 65 -3.74 -3.43 -4.57
CA VAL A 65 -3.59 -3.19 -3.12
C VAL A 65 -4.63 -2.18 -2.67
N THR A 66 -5.01 -2.23 -1.39
CA THR A 66 -5.69 -1.12 -0.71
C THR A 66 -4.67 -0.06 -0.28
N ALA A 67 -5.14 1.12 0.12
CA ALA A 67 -4.27 2.18 0.66
C ALA A 67 -3.45 1.68 1.87
N ALA A 68 -4.07 0.93 2.78
CA ALA A 68 -3.38 0.36 3.94
C ALA A 68 -2.29 -0.65 3.52
N GLN A 69 -2.61 -1.56 2.60
CA GLN A 69 -1.63 -2.51 2.07
C GLN A 69 -0.49 -1.82 1.30
N ALA A 70 -0.80 -0.74 0.58
CA ALA A 70 0.20 0.06 -0.12
C ALA A 70 1.19 0.72 0.87
N TYR A 71 0.67 1.27 1.96
CA TYR A 71 1.50 1.85 3.00
C TYR A 71 2.43 0.82 3.65
N GLU A 72 1.91 -0.35 4.02
CA GLU A 72 2.75 -1.43 4.57
C GLU A 72 3.79 -1.93 3.57
N LYS A 73 3.42 -2.07 2.30
CA LYS A 73 4.36 -2.45 1.24
C LYS A 73 5.47 -1.40 1.07
N TRP A 74 5.15 -0.11 1.09
CA TRP A 74 6.14 0.96 1.04
C TRP A 74 7.04 0.95 2.28
N LYS A 75 6.47 0.85 3.50
CA LYS A 75 7.24 0.80 4.76
C LYS A 75 8.26 -0.33 4.80
N SER A 76 7.93 -1.48 4.22
CA SER A 76 8.84 -2.64 4.21
C SER A 76 10.06 -2.46 3.32
N ALA A 77 10.02 -1.56 2.32
CA ALA A 77 11.13 -1.33 1.39
C ALA A 77 11.05 0.09 0.76
N PRO A 78 11.21 1.17 1.55
CA PRO A 78 10.95 2.55 1.10
C PRO A 78 11.86 2.99 -0.06
N ASP A 79 13.07 2.45 -0.15
CA ASP A 79 14.01 2.75 -1.25
C ASP A 79 13.67 2.03 -2.57
N LYS A 80 12.92 0.91 -2.50
CA LYS A 80 12.60 0.04 -3.64
C LYS A 80 11.16 0.19 -4.15
N VAL A 81 10.31 0.80 -3.37
CA VAL A 81 8.88 0.98 -3.68
C VAL A 81 8.59 2.46 -3.86
N LYS A 82 8.06 2.83 -5.02
CA LYS A 82 7.67 4.21 -5.32
C LYS A 82 6.15 4.35 -5.24
N LEU A 83 5.68 5.28 -4.42
CA LEU A 83 4.29 5.70 -4.39
C LEU A 83 4.10 6.84 -5.38
N ILE A 84 3.23 6.66 -6.37
CA ILE A 84 2.97 7.64 -7.44
C ILE A 84 1.51 8.08 -7.38
N ASP A 85 1.29 9.33 -7.05
CA ASP A 85 -0.03 9.96 -7.12
C ASP A 85 -0.25 10.52 -8.53
N VAL A 86 -1.20 9.93 -9.25
CA VAL A 86 -1.51 10.29 -10.63
C VAL A 86 -2.64 11.32 -10.73
N ARG A 87 -3.07 11.90 -9.60
CA ARG A 87 -4.05 12.98 -9.57
C ARG A 87 -3.46 14.25 -10.17
N THR A 88 -4.35 15.21 -10.44
CA THR A 88 -3.90 16.53 -10.90
C THR A 88 -3.07 17.25 -9.81
N PRO A 89 -2.20 18.20 -10.17
CA PRO A 89 -1.44 18.98 -9.19
C PRO A 89 -2.33 19.70 -8.18
N GLU A 90 -3.52 20.15 -8.61
CA GLU A 90 -4.48 20.82 -7.74
C GLU A 90 -5.06 19.86 -6.70
N GLU A 91 -5.43 18.63 -7.11
CA GLU A 91 -5.86 17.60 -6.15
C GLU A 91 -4.74 17.24 -5.17
N PHE A 92 -3.50 17.12 -5.65
CA PHE A 92 -2.34 16.83 -4.81
C PHE A 92 -2.12 17.93 -3.75
N ALA A 93 -2.20 19.19 -4.15
CA ALA A 93 -1.98 20.34 -3.28
C ALA A 93 -3.14 20.55 -2.29
N PHE A 94 -4.40 20.56 -2.77
CA PHE A 94 -5.53 21.04 -1.97
C PHE A 94 -6.27 19.93 -1.21
N VAL A 95 -6.22 18.70 -1.70
CA VAL A 95 -6.77 17.53 -0.97
C VAL A 95 -5.76 16.97 0.02
N GLY A 96 -4.46 17.21 -0.22
CA GLY A 96 -3.36 16.62 0.50
C GLY A 96 -2.91 15.29 -0.12
N HIS A 97 -1.75 14.79 0.31
CA HIS A 97 -1.09 13.61 -0.26
C HIS A 97 -0.20 12.91 0.78
N PRO A 98 0.15 11.62 0.59
CA PRO A 98 1.19 10.98 1.38
C PRO A 98 2.54 11.66 1.17
N GLU A 99 3.29 11.90 2.24
CA GLU A 99 4.57 12.63 2.19
C GLU A 99 5.59 11.98 1.24
N MET A 100 5.56 10.64 1.14
CA MET A 100 6.45 9.87 0.27
C MET A 100 6.02 9.87 -1.20
N ALA A 101 4.84 10.38 -1.54
CA ALA A 101 4.29 10.29 -2.89
C ALA A 101 4.97 11.24 -3.88
N TRP A 102 5.24 10.72 -5.05
CA TRP A 102 5.59 11.51 -6.24
C TRP A 102 4.31 11.90 -6.96
N ASN A 103 4.12 13.16 -7.29
CA ASN A 103 3.02 13.54 -8.18
C ASN A 103 3.48 13.49 -9.64
N VAL A 104 2.95 12.53 -10.37
CA VAL A 104 3.09 12.43 -11.83
C VAL A 104 1.68 12.40 -12.42
N PRO A 105 1.14 13.54 -12.82
CA PRO A 105 -0.25 13.63 -13.24
C PRO A 105 -0.54 12.80 -14.49
N LEU A 106 -1.57 11.94 -14.43
CA LEU A 106 -2.10 11.25 -15.61
C LEU A 106 -2.86 12.22 -16.53
N ALA A 107 -3.43 13.28 -15.94
CA ALA A 107 -4.17 14.30 -16.66
C ALA A 107 -4.11 15.63 -15.91
N PHE A 108 -4.33 16.71 -16.63
CA PHE A 108 -4.42 18.09 -16.11
C PHE A 108 -5.85 18.59 -16.17
N VAL A 109 -6.23 19.47 -15.24
CA VAL A 109 -7.52 20.17 -15.29
C VAL A 109 -7.54 21.13 -16.48
N THR A 110 -8.67 21.14 -17.18
CA THR A 110 -8.95 22.10 -18.24
C THR A 110 -10.27 22.79 -17.97
N TYR A 111 -10.35 24.07 -18.35
CA TYR A 111 -11.57 24.87 -18.23
C TYR A 111 -12.03 25.26 -19.64
N GLN A 112 -13.30 25.04 -19.92
CA GLN A 112 -13.90 25.43 -21.21
C GLN A 112 -15.19 26.20 -20.96
N GLY A 113 -15.33 27.35 -21.65
CA GLY A 113 -16.59 28.08 -21.68
C GLY A 113 -17.52 27.45 -22.72
N LYS A 114 -18.73 27.06 -22.29
CA LYS A 114 -19.78 26.54 -23.17
C LYS A 114 -21.13 27.07 -22.72
N ASP A 115 -21.88 27.70 -23.64
CA ASP A 115 -23.23 28.21 -23.40
C ASP A 115 -23.33 29.12 -22.15
N GLY A 116 -22.35 30.02 -21.96
CA GLY A 116 -22.28 30.94 -20.82
C GLY A 116 -21.94 30.28 -19.48
N LYS A 117 -21.58 28.98 -19.46
CA LYS A 117 -21.12 28.25 -18.30
C LYS A 117 -19.66 27.88 -18.46
N ILE A 118 -18.96 27.77 -17.34
CA ILE A 118 -17.59 27.20 -17.30
C ILE A 118 -17.71 25.74 -16.93
N GLU A 119 -17.31 24.85 -17.85
CA GLU A 119 -17.13 23.43 -17.59
C GLU A 119 -15.66 23.15 -17.38
N TYR A 120 -15.35 22.29 -16.42
CA TYR A 120 -14.01 21.76 -16.24
C TYR A 120 -13.94 20.29 -16.59
N GLY A 121 -12.85 19.89 -17.20
CA GLY A 121 -12.58 18.53 -17.63
C GLY A 121 -11.15 18.12 -17.32
N LEU A 122 -10.79 16.93 -17.77
CA LEU A 122 -9.41 16.43 -17.65
C LEU A 122 -8.85 16.20 -19.07
N LYS A 123 -7.70 16.82 -19.35
CA LYS A 123 -6.89 16.54 -20.54
C LYS A 123 -5.76 15.59 -20.18
N MET A 124 -5.67 14.46 -20.88
CA MET A 124 -4.61 13.46 -20.65
C MET A 124 -3.23 14.07 -20.82
N ASN A 125 -2.32 13.68 -19.96
CA ASN A 125 -0.92 14.06 -20.02
C ASN A 125 -0.17 13.12 -20.97
N PRO A 126 0.28 13.60 -22.15
CA PRO A 126 1.02 12.77 -23.10
C PRO A 126 2.39 12.34 -22.55
N ASP A 127 2.94 13.10 -21.60
CA ASP A 127 4.26 12.86 -21.01
C ASP A 127 4.21 11.98 -19.74
N PHE A 128 3.04 11.43 -19.38
CA PHE A 128 2.88 10.66 -18.14
C PHE A 128 3.92 9.54 -18.01
N VAL A 129 4.02 8.66 -19.03
CA VAL A 129 4.95 7.53 -19.01
C VAL A 129 6.42 8.02 -18.96
N ALA A 130 6.74 9.05 -19.71
CA ALA A 130 8.07 9.65 -19.69
C ALA A 130 8.40 10.29 -18.33
N GLY A 131 7.40 10.90 -17.67
CA GLY A 131 7.51 11.41 -16.31
C GLY A 131 7.83 10.31 -15.30
N VAL A 132 7.12 9.18 -15.36
CA VAL A 132 7.39 8.03 -14.48
C VAL A 132 8.79 7.48 -14.72
N LYS A 133 9.26 7.38 -15.97
CA LYS A 133 10.61 6.91 -16.32
C LYS A 133 11.75 7.79 -15.78
N LYS A 134 11.48 9.03 -15.36
CA LYS A 134 12.48 9.87 -14.69
C LYS A 134 12.79 9.43 -13.26
N ILE A 135 11.83 8.76 -12.61
CA ILE A 135 11.89 8.42 -11.19
C ILE A 135 11.93 6.92 -10.93
N ALA A 136 11.62 6.10 -11.93
CA ALA A 136 11.54 4.63 -11.78
C ALA A 136 11.85 3.89 -13.08
N GLY A 137 12.47 2.72 -12.95
CA GLY A 137 12.74 1.78 -14.02
C GLY A 137 11.63 0.70 -14.15
N PRO A 138 11.63 -0.07 -15.26
CA PRO A 138 10.60 -1.08 -15.55
C PRO A 138 10.49 -2.23 -14.52
N THR A 139 11.56 -2.46 -13.75
CA THR A 139 11.63 -3.51 -12.72
C THR A 139 11.25 -3.04 -11.32
N ASP A 140 11.12 -1.72 -11.12
CA ASP A 140 10.79 -1.15 -9.83
C ASP A 140 9.33 -1.46 -9.44
N THR A 141 9.07 -1.53 -8.14
CA THR A 141 7.72 -1.68 -7.61
C THR A 141 7.06 -0.32 -7.51
N LEU A 142 5.96 -0.13 -8.25
CA LEU A 142 5.19 1.10 -8.29
C LEU A 142 3.81 0.90 -7.65
N LEU A 143 3.41 1.83 -6.81
CA LEU A 143 2.09 1.90 -6.18
C LEU A 143 1.38 3.13 -6.75
N LEU A 144 0.40 2.92 -7.63
CA LEU A 144 -0.30 4.00 -8.33
C LEU A 144 -1.57 4.38 -7.59
N MET A 145 -1.70 5.66 -7.23
CA MET A 145 -2.83 6.20 -6.50
C MET A 145 -3.51 7.31 -7.29
N CYS A 146 -4.84 7.30 -7.25
CA CYS A 146 -5.64 8.46 -7.64
C CYS A 146 -6.69 8.77 -6.57
N ARG A 147 -7.81 9.38 -6.92
CA ARG A 147 -8.88 9.68 -5.95
C ARG A 147 -9.51 8.41 -5.36
N SER A 148 -9.85 7.40 -6.22
CA SER A 148 -10.60 6.20 -5.84
C SER A 148 -10.34 4.97 -6.73
N GLY A 149 -9.16 4.86 -7.34
CA GLY A 149 -8.70 3.66 -8.05
C GLY A 149 -8.95 3.61 -9.57
N GLY A 150 -9.75 4.49 -10.17
CA GLY A 150 -10.06 4.43 -11.61
C GLY A 150 -8.94 5.00 -12.51
N ARG A 151 -8.50 6.23 -12.26
CA ARG A 151 -7.40 6.86 -13.03
C ARG A 151 -6.07 6.11 -12.82
N SER A 152 -5.83 5.63 -11.60
CA SER A 152 -4.63 4.82 -11.32
C SER A 152 -4.65 3.48 -12.04
N ALA A 153 -5.82 2.87 -12.27
CA ALA A 153 -5.92 1.69 -13.14
C ALA A 153 -5.53 2.00 -14.60
N MET A 154 -5.99 3.14 -15.13
CA MET A 154 -5.58 3.60 -16.46
C MET A 154 -4.06 3.85 -16.53
N ALA A 155 -3.49 4.46 -15.49
CA ALA A 155 -2.06 4.71 -15.38
C ALA A 155 -1.25 3.40 -15.35
N VAL A 156 -1.68 2.40 -14.57
CA VAL A 156 -1.07 1.06 -14.55
C VAL A 156 -1.09 0.45 -15.95
N ASN A 157 -2.20 0.53 -16.68
CA ASN A 157 -2.29 -0.03 -18.05
C ASN A 157 -1.34 0.66 -19.04
N GLN A 158 -1.17 2.00 -18.95
CA GLN A 158 -0.18 2.71 -19.77
C GLN A 158 1.25 2.29 -19.43
N LEU A 159 1.57 2.13 -18.14
CA LEU A 159 2.88 1.68 -17.70
C LEU A 159 3.15 0.22 -18.09
N ALA A 160 2.15 -0.65 -18.00
CA ALA A 160 2.25 -2.03 -18.46
C ALA A 160 2.58 -2.10 -19.96
N ALA A 161 1.91 -1.30 -20.79
CA ALA A 161 2.21 -1.17 -22.22
C ALA A 161 3.62 -0.62 -22.49
N ALA A 162 4.18 0.17 -21.55
CA ALA A 162 5.54 0.70 -21.60
C ALA A 162 6.61 -0.23 -21.00
N GLY A 163 6.24 -1.46 -20.60
CA GLY A 163 7.14 -2.51 -20.12
C GLY A 163 7.31 -2.62 -18.61
N PHE A 164 6.58 -1.82 -17.80
CA PHE A 164 6.58 -1.99 -16.35
C PHE A 164 5.80 -3.23 -15.95
N LYS A 165 6.36 -4.06 -15.08
CA LYS A 165 5.77 -5.35 -14.69
C LYS A 165 5.22 -5.37 -13.27
N ASN A 166 5.67 -4.46 -12.41
CA ASN A 166 5.37 -4.42 -10.98
C ASN A 166 4.61 -3.15 -10.60
N ALA A 167 3.63 -2.73 -11.41
CA ALA A 167 2.78 -1.57 -11.13
C ALA A 167 1.44 -2.02 -10.54
N TYR A 168 1.18 -1.60 -9.31
CA TYR A 168 -0.01 -1.95 -8.53
C TYR A 168 -1.02 -0.80 -8.57
N ASN A 169 -2.29 -1.12 -8.75
CA ASN A 169 -3.36 -0.16 -8.56
C ASN A 169 -3.78 -0.11 -7.09
N ILE A 170 -3.73 1.07 -6.45
CA ILE A 170 -4.35 1.31 -5.16
C ILE A 170 -5.84 1.53 -5.39
N THR A 171 -6.64 0.50 -5.10
CA THR A 171 -8.04 0.38 -5.55
C THR A 171 -9.01 1.35 -4.90
N ASP A 172 -8.69 1.84 -3.71
CA ASP A 172 -9.47 2.81 -2.94
C ASP A 172 -8.88 4.23 -3.00
N GLY A 173 -7.62 4.38 -3.41
CA GLY A 173 -6.98 5.67 -3.66
C GLY A 173 -6.85 6.56 -2.43
N MET A 174 -6.79 7.88 -2.67
CA MET A 174 -6.59 8.87 -1.60
C MET A 174 -7.87 9.12 -0.78
N GLU A 175 -9.02 9.28 -1.46
CA GLU A 175 -10.27 9.70 -0.83
C GLU A 175 -11.27 8.55 -0.64
N GLY A 176 -11.07 7.44 -1.32
CA GLY A 176 -11.92 6.26 -1.19
C GLY A 176 -13.20 6.28 -2.03
N ASP A 177 -14.06 5.32 -1.75
CA ASP A 177 -15.36 5.17 -2.36
C ASP A 177 -16.44 5.97 -1.60
N LYS A 178 -17.54 6.24 -2.28
CA LYS A 178 -18.68 6.93 -1.68
C LYS A 178 -19.41 6.01 -0.71
N VAL A 179 -19.98 6.61 0.32
CA VAL A 179 -20.98 5.96 1.18
C VAL A 179 -22.29 5.93 0.40
N GLU A 180 -22.83 4.73 0.19
CA GLU A 180 -24.04 4.52 -0.60
C GLU A 180 -25.29 4.33 0.25
N ASP A 181 -25.13 4.14 1.56
CA ASP A 181 -26.23 4.05 2.50
C ASP A 181 -27.01 5.39 2.57
N PRO A 182 -28.28 5.45 2.14
CA PRO A 182 -29.07 6.66 2.10
C PRO A 182 -29.39 7.23 3.49
N GLU A 183 -29.37 6.39 4.53
CA GLU A 183 -29.61 6.81 5.92
C GLU A 183 -28.37 7.40 6.60
N SER A 184 -27.21 7.27 5.97
CA SER A 184 -25.96 7.80 6.49
C SER A 184 -25.85 9.31 6.27
N VAL A 185 -25.47 10.06 7.32
CA VAL A 185 -25.10 11.49 7.21
C VAL A 185 -23.93 11.75 6.23
N PHE A 186 -23.21 10.69 5.84
CA PHE A 186 -22.13 10.72 4.87
C PHE A 186 -22.56 10.23 3.48
N HIS A 187 -23.86 10.01 3.23
CA HIS A 187 -24.33 9.57 1.94
C HIS A 187 -23.76 10.41 0.79
N GLY A 188 -23.25 9.76 -0.25
CA GLY A 188 -22.62 10.41 -1.40
C GLY A 188 -21.21 10.98 -1.16
N LYS A 189 -20.73 11.03 0.08
CA LYS A 189 -19.39 11.50 0.44
C LYS A 189 -18.37 10.35 0.40
N ARG A 190 -17.10 10.66 0.09
CA ARG A 190 -16.02 9.68 0.05
C ARG A 190 -15.45 9.44 1.45
N MET A 191 -16.11 8.57 2.21
CA MET A 191 -15.79 8.29 3.62
C MET A 191 -15.70 6.78 3.92
N LYS A 192 -15.78 5.91 2.89
CA LYS A 192 -15.87 4.46 3.09
C LYS A 192 -14.51 3.80 3.33
N ASN A 193 -13.50 4.20 2.57
CA ASN A 193 -12.13 3.65 2.55
C ASN A 193 -11.18 4.69 1.94
N GLY A 194 -9.96 4.28 1.55
CA GLY A 194 -8.95 5.18 0.97
C GLY A 194 -7.94 5.66 2.00
N TRP A 195 -6.87 6.28 1.53
CA TRP A 195 -5.71 6.66 2.34
C TRP A 195 -6.09 7.54 3.54
N LYS A 196 -6.84 8.62 3.30
CA LYS A 196 -7.26 9.56 4.35
C LYS A 196 -8.16 8.91 5.39
N ASN A 197 -9.14 8.11 4.95
CA ASN A 197 -10.12 7.51 5.84
C ASN A 197 -9.57 6.27 6.59
N SER A 198 -8.42 5.74 6.17
CA SER A 198 -7.72 4.65 6.84
C SER A 198 -6.77 5.14 7.95
N GLY A 199 -6.76 6.45 8.26
CA GLY A 199 -5.89 7.03 9.29
C GLY A 199 -4.40 7.02 8.94
N LEU A 200 -4.05 6.86 7.67
CA LEU A 200 -2.66 6.84 7.21
C LEU A 200 -2.08 8.27 7.17
N PRO A 201 -0.76 8.44 7.33
CA PRO A 201 -0.15 9.78 7.36
C PRO A 201 -0.23 10.46 5.98
N TRP A 202 -0.58 11.73 5.99
CA TRP A 202 -0.64 12.59 4.80
C TRP A 202 -0.42 14.06 5.18
N ILE A 203 0.00 14.87 4.20
CA ILE A 203 0.40 16.27 4.37
C ILE A 203 -0.18 17.15 3.26
N TYR A 204 -0.05 18.47 3.42
CA TYR A 204 -0.31 19.49 2.39
C TYR A 204 0.96 20.15 1.86
N SER A 205 2.08 20.03 2.60
CA SER A 205 3.36 20.64 2.21
C SER A 205 3.90 19.95 0.97
N ILE A 206 4.23 20.72 -0.06
CA ILE A 206 4.68 20.24 -1.36
C ILE A 206 6.20 20.24 -1.40
N ASP A 207 6.78 19.09 -1.71
CA ASP A 207 8.18 18.94 -2.08
C ASP A 207 8.30 19.16 -3.62
N PRO A 208 8.94 20.25 -4.09
CA PRO A 208 9.03 20.55 -5.51
C PRO A 208 9.82 19.49 -6.29
N GLU A 209 10.69 18.73 -5.65
CA GLU A 209 11.46 17.66 -6.30
C GLU A 209 10.57 16.43 -6.61
N LYS A 210 9.48 16.26 -5.88
CA LYS A 210 8.53 15.16 -6.08
C LYS A 210 7.38 15.47 -7.06
N ILE A 211 7.40 16.62 -7.73
CA ILE A 211 6.38 16.97 -8.72
C ILE A 211 6.97 16.90 -10.12
N ILE A 212 6.41 16.04 -10.96
CA ILE A 212 6.83 15.86 -12.36
C ILE A 212 5.70 16.32 -13.30
N LEU A 213 5.69 17.60 -13.68
CA LEU A 213 4.63 18.17 -14.50
C LEU A 213 4.82 17.96 -15.99
N SER A 214 6.06 18.03 -16.48
CA SER A 214 6.38 17.77 -17.88
C SER A 214 7.81 17.25 -18.04
N VAL A 215 8.08 16.61 -19.19
CA VAL A 215 9.43 16.10 -19.50
C VAL A 215 10.32 17.19 -20.08
N GLY A 216 9.74 18.27 -20.60
CA GLY A 216 10.43 19.34 -21.33
C GLY A 216 10.52 20.72 -20.64
N ALA A 217 9.90 20.92 -19.48
CA ALA A 217 10.03 22.18 -18.73
C ALA A 217 11.42 22.21 -18.09
N SER A 218 12.39 22.76 -18.82
CA SER A 218 13.60 23.33 -18.22
C SER A 218 13.17 24.30 -17.10
N LYS A 219 13.87 24.19 -15.95
CA LYS A 219 13.71 25.10 -14.80
C LYS A 219 13.54 26.53 -15.33
N GLN A 220 12.35 27.10 -15.20
CA GLN A 220 12.22 28.54 -15.26
C GLN A 220 12.85 29.03 -13.96
N THR A 221 14.11 29.44 -14.08
CA THR A 221 14.83 30.23 -13.09
C THR A 221 14.14 31.60 -13.07
N GLN A 222 13.46 31.91 -11.98
CA GLN A 222 13.10 33.27 -11.62
C GLN A 222 14.34 33.99 -11.12
#